data_597f5055ab1b9a80f7372085f21b40e8
#
_entry.id   597f5055ab1b9a80f7372085f21b40e8
#
_cell.length_a   1.000
_cell.length_b   1.000
_cell.length_c   1.000
_cell.angle_alpha   90.00
_cell.angle_beta   90.00
_cell.angle_gamma   90.00
#
_symmetry.space_group_name_H-M   'P 1'
#
loop_
_entity.id
_entity.type
_entity.pdbx_description
1 polymer ?
#
loop_
_entity_poly.entity_id
_entity_poly.type
_entity_poly.pdbx_seq_one_letter_code
_entity_poly.pdbx_strand_id
1 'polypeptide(L)'
;ENTECLTTPEHNPLRVDFNGKNSFFSYLPLNHIAERIVVEWTCFRYGGTISFTESIETFAQNLGSVQPTVFFGVPRIYTKFQMGILSKFPQEKLNKLLSIPIVSSLLKMVLKKKLGLSKAKAIVTGAAPMQESQRVWYRNLGVNITNGYGMTENCAICTQLPGEITDKPDSVGKAQPEVDIKID
;
A
#
# COMPACT_ATOMS: atom_id res chain seq x y z
N GLU A 1 -6.68 -22.39 2.38
CA GLU A 1 -5.21 -22.68 2.30
C GLU A 1 -4.43 -21.50 1.71
N ASN A 2 -4.71 -21.02 0.48
CA ASN A 2 -3.95 -19.91 -0.14
C ASN A 2 -3.99 -18.57 0.63
N THR A 3 -4.98 -18.34 1.47
CA THR A 3 -5.08 -17.08 2.23
C THR A 3 -4.38 -17.14 3.57
N GLU A 4 -4.10 -18.34 4.10
CA GLU A 4 -3.37 -18.49 5.36
C GLU A 4 -1.88 -18.19 5.19
N CYS A 5 -1.31 -18.49 4.03
CA CYS A 5 0.12 -18.22 3.77
C CYS A 5 0.47 -16.72 3.75
N LEU A 6 -0.53 -15.83 3.56
CA LEU A 6 -0.29 -14.38 3.50
C LEU A 6 -0.01 -13.74 4.87
N THR A 7 -0.30 -14.45 5.94
CA THR A 7 -0.32 -13.85 7.28
C THR A 7 0.09 -14.86 8.35
N THR A 8 0.98 -15.78 8.03
CA THR A 8 1.66 -16.58 9.06
C THR A 8 2.68 -15.73 9.81
N PRO A 9 3.06 -16.06 11.06
CA PRO A 9 4.13 -15.37 11.77
C PRO A 9 5.45 -15.31 10.99
N GLU A 10 5.74 -16.33 10.18
CA GLU A 10 6.95 -16.43 9.38
C GLU A 10 6.84 -15.61 8.08
N HIS A 11 5.62 -15.39 7.59
CA HIS A 11 5.36 -14.66 6.36
C HIS A 11 4.19 -13.70 6.54
N ASN A 12 4.50 -12.45 6.85
CA ASN A 12 3.51 -11.40 7.10
C ASN A 12 3.72 -10.17 6.18
N PRO A 13 3.43 -10.32 4.88
CA PRO A 13 3.60 -9.22 3.91
C PRO A 13 2.73 -8.02 4.20
N LEU A 14 1.56 -8.22 4.79
CA LEU A 14 0.64 -7.16 5.18
C LEU A 14 1.00 -6.54 6.54
N ARG A 15 2.03 -7.05 7.20
CA ARG A 15 2.52 -6.57 8.51
C ARG A 15 1.38 -6.41 9.53
N VAL A 16 0.43 -7.35 9.50
CA VAL A 16 -0.69 -7.35 10.43
C VAL A 16 -0.21 -7.63 11.86
N ASP A 17 -0.87 -7.01 12.81
CA ASP A 17 -0.66 -7.27 14.23
C ASP A 17 -1.54 -8.44 14.65
N PHE A 18 -0.94 -9.54 15.06
CA PHE A 18 -1.66 -10.74 15.52
C PHE A 18 -2.41 -10.55 16.84
N ASN A 19 -2.22 -9.40 17.51
CA ASN A 19 -2.95 -9.02 18.72
C ASN A 19 -4.23 -8.20 18.43
N GLY A 20 -4.69 -8.15 17.19
CA GLY A 20 -5.93 -7.46 16.81
C GLY A 20 -5.84 -5.93 16.74
N LYS A 21 -4.64 -5.35 16.79
CA LYS A 21 -4.44 -3.88 16.70
C LYS A 21 -4.29 -3.40 15.27
N ASN A 22 -5.11 -3.93 14.36
CA ASN A 22 -5.08 -3.56 12.96
C ASN A 22 -6.14 -2.51 12.65
N SER A 23 -5.84 -1.63 11.70
CA SER A 23 -6.79 -0.68 11.16
C SER A 23 -6.68 -0.69 9.64
N PHE A 24 -7.81 -0.91 9.00
CA PHE A 24 -7.94 -1.00 7.55
C PHE A 24 -8.82 0.13 7.04
N PHE A 25 -8.62 0.49 5.79
CA PHE A 25 -9.43 1.49 5.11
C PHE A 25 -10.04 0.88 3.86
N SER A 26 -11.37 0.78 3.85
CA SER A 26 -12.18 0.17 2.80
C SER A 26 -12.73 1.25 1.86
N TYR A 27 -12.51 1.09 0.56
CA TYR A 27 -12.99 2.03 -0.44
C TYR A 27 -13.24 1.41 -1.82
N LEU A 28 -12.76 0.21 -2.05
CA LEU A 28 -13.08 -0.53 -3.27
C LEU A 28 -14.46 -1.18 -3.15
N PRO A 29 -15.07 -1.54 -4.28
CA PRO A 29 -16.31 -2.30 -4.23
C PRO A 29 -16.13 -3.61 -3.43
N LEU A 30 -17.06 -3.92 -2.54
CA LEU A 30 -16.97 -5.10 -1.67
C LEU A 30 -17.02 -6.44 -2.42
N ASN A 31 -17.38 -6.45 -3.70
CA ASN A 31 -17.29 -7.62 -4.57
C ASN A 31 -15.91 -7.78 -5.25
N HIS A 32 -15.01 -6.82 -5.08
CA HIS A 32 -13.66 -6.91 -5.63
C HIS A 32 -12.79 -7.80 -4.74
N ILE A 33 -12.13 -8.82 -5.32
CA ILE A 33 -11.37 -9.82 -4.56
C ILE A 33 -10.28 -9.21 -3.66
N ALA A 34 -9.62 -8.15 -4.11
CA ALA A 34 -8.58 -7.49 -3.29
C ALA A 34 -9.18 -6.87 -2.01
N GLU A 35 -10.38 -6.26 -2.08
CA GLU A 35 -11.07 -5.74 -0.91
C GLU A 35 -11.45 -6.89 0.05
N ARG A 36 -12.00 -7.97 -0.51
CA ARG A 36 -12.37 -9.16 0.26
C ARG A 36 -11.19 -9.76 1.01
N ILE A 37 -10.04 -9.92 0.36
CA ILE A 37 -8.89 -10.62 0.95
C ILE A 37 -8.05 -9.67 1.80
N VAL A 38 -7.63 -8.53 1.25
CA VAL A 38 -6.67 -7.66 1.95
C VAL A 38 -7.31 -6.91 3.12
N VAL A 39 -8.59 -6.57 3.01
CA VAL A 39 -9.28 -5.78 4.04
C VAL A 39 -10.19 -6.67 4.90
N GLU A 40 -11.25 -7.22 4.31
CA GLU A 40 -12.28 -7.92 5.08
C GLU A 40 -11.74 -9.20 5.74
N TRP A 41 -11.23 -10.14 4.92
CA TRP A 41 -10.77 -11.43 5.42
C TRP A 41 -9.62 -11.27 6.43
N THR A 42 -8.66 -10.38 6.11
CA THR A 42 -7.53 -10.12 7.01
C THR A 42 -8.02 -9.54 8.35
N CYS A 43 -9.00 -8.64 8.32
CA CYS A 43 -9.59 -8.11 9.55
C CYS A 43 -10.33 -9.18 10.34
N PHE A 44 -11.13 -10.04 9.69
CA PHE A 44 -11.83 -11.13 10.35
C PHE A 44 -10.87 -12.14 10.97
N ARG A 45 -9.80 -12.48 10.28
CA ARG A 45 -8.83 -13.51 10.71
C ARG A 45 -7.94 -13.03 11.86
N TYR A 46 -7.50 -11.78 11.85
CA TYR A 46 -6.49 -11.28 12.80
C TYR A 46 -7.00 -10.18 13.72
N GLY A 47 -8.25 -9.81 13.59
CA GLY A 47 -8.87 -8.74 14.36
C GLY A 47 -8.43 -7.34 13.92
N GLY A 48 -9.25 -6.37 14.25
CA GLY A 48 -8.99 -4.97 13.92
C GLY A 48 -10.26 -4.18 13.68
N THR A 49 -10.09 -3.02 13.04
CA THR A 49 -11.19 -2.12 12.67
C THR A 49 -11.13 -1.83 11.18
N ILE A 50 -12.26 -1.93 10.51
CA ILE A 50 -12.44 -1.48 9.13
C ILE A 50 -13.16 -0.15 9.17
N SER A 51 -12.57 0.87 8.54
CA SER A 51 -13.20 2.17 8.32
C SER A 51 -13.54 2.30 6.85
N PHE A 52 -14.79 2.61 6.55
CA PHE A 52 -15.29 2.77 5.19
C PHE A 52 -15.19 4.22 4.75
N THR A 53 -14.88 4.46 3.48
CA THR A 53 -15.00 5.80 2.90
C THR A 53 -16.48 6.17 2.74
N GLU A 54 -16.81 7.41 3.01
CA GLU A 54 -18.17 7.91 2.81
C GLU A 54 -18.49 8.10 1.32
N SER A 55 -17.51 8.66 0.59
CA SER A 55 -17.61 8.90 -0.85
C SER A 55 -16.23 9.03 -1.48
N ILE A 56 -16.18 9.06 -2.82
CA ILE A 56 -14.93 9.29 -3.58
C ILE A 56 -14.40 10.72 -3.36
N GLU A 57 -15.28 11.68 -3.14
CA GLU A 57 -14.96 13.09 -2.90
C GLU A 57 -14.28 13.27 -1.54
N THR A 58 -14.77 12.57 -0.51
CA THR A 58 -14.24 12.66 0.86
C THR A 58 -13.11 11.67 1.13
N PHE A 59 -12.74 10.82 0.16
CA PHE A 59 -11.73 9.77 0.30
C PHE A 59 -10.44 10.25 0.99
N ALA A 60 -9.83 11.33 0.50
CA ALA A 60 -8.56 11.82 1.05
C ALA A 60 -8.71 12.34 2.49
N GLN A 61 -9.83 12.96 2.81
CA GLN A 61 -10.16 13.43 4.15
C GLN A 61 -10.39 12.25 5.10
N ASN A 62 -11.20 11.27 4.68
CA ASN A 62 -11.47 10.07 5.46
C ASN A 62 -10.19 9.26 5.72
N LEU A 63 -9.37 9.02 4.70
CA LEU A 63 -8.08 8.33 4.85
C LEU A 63 -7.14 9.10 5.80
N GLY A 64 -7.10 10.43 5.67
CA GLY A 64 -6.32 11.32 6.54
C GLY A 64 -6.74 11.26 8.02
N SER A 65 -8.02 11.05 8.32
CA SER A 65 -8.54 10.93 9.68
C SER A 65 -8.32 9.53 10.26
N VAL A 66 -8.47 8.47 9.45
CA VAL A 66 -8.34 7.07 9.88
C VAL A 66 -6.88 6.69 10.15
N GLN A 67 -5.96 7.05 9.27
CA GLN A 67 -4.55 6.66 9.37
C GLN A 67 -4.38 5.13 9.55
N PRO A 68 -4.79 4.31 8.56
CA PRO A 68 -4.80 2.86 8.72
C PRO A 68 -3.39 2.28 8.90
N THR A 69 -3.30 1.11 9.56
CA THR A 69 -2.04 0.37 9.69
C THR A 69 -1.72 -0.47 8.46
N VAL A 70 -2.76 -0.88 7.72
CA VAL A 70 -2.65 -1.57 6.43
C VAL A 70 -3.45 -0.79 5.41
N PHE A 71 -2.79 -0.36 4.33
CA PHE A 71 -3.43 0.38 3.25
C PHE A 71 -3.18 -0.31 1.91
N PHE A 72 -4.26 -0.71 1.26
CA PHE A 72 -4.23 -1.17 -0.12
C PHE A 72 -4.69 -0.04 -1.03
N GLY A 73 -3.84 0.38 -1.95
CA GLY A 73 -4.14 1.44 -2.91
C GLY A 73 -3.93 0.97 -4.35
N VAL A 74 -4.93 1.16 -5.22
CA VAL A 74 -4.71 0.95 -6.66
C VAL A 74 -3.81 2.06 -7.22
N PRO A 75 -3.03 1.82 -8.31
CA PRO A 75 -2.06 2.80 -8.83
C PRO A 75 -2.63 4.20 -9.09
N ARG A 76 -3.89 4.29 -9.50
CA ARG A 76 -4.59 5.57 -9.71
C ARG A 76 -4.67 6.44 -8.46
N ILE A 77 -4.79 5.86 -7.29
CA ILE A 77 -4.81 6.61 -6.01
C ILE A 77 -3.45 7.24 -5.77
N TYR A 78 -2.39 6.48 -5.96
CA TYR A 78 -1.03 7.00 -5.83
C TYR A 78 -0.73 8.11 -6.85
N THR A 79 -1.21 7.97 -8.10
CA THR A 79 -1.09 9.03 -9.10
C THR A 79 -1.79 10.31 -8.66
N LYS A 80 -3.01 10.23 -8.14
CA LYS A 80 -3.74 11.39 -7.59
C LYS A 80 -2.99 12.03 -6.42
N PHE A 81 -2.45 11.25 -5.51
CA PHE A 81 -1.66 11.74 -4.39
C PHE A 81 -0.39 12.46 -4.87
N GLN A 82 0.35 11.85 -5.81
CA GLN A 82 1.53 12.46 -6.41
C GLN A 82 1.21 13.81 -7.06
N MET A 83 0.17 13.86 -7.89
CA MET A 83 -0.28 15.10 -8.52
C MET A 83 -0.67 16.16 -7.47
N GLY A 84 -1.36 15.78 -6.42
CA GLY A 84 -1.75 16.67 -5.32
C GLY A 84 -0.54 17.21 -4.53
N ILE A 85 0.53 16.45 -4.39
CA ILE A 85 1.78 16.92 -3.79
C ILE A 85 2.50 17.88 -4.76
N LEU A 86 2.65 17.48 -6.03
CA LEU A 86 3.38 18.25 -7.04
C LEU A 86 2.70 19.58 -7.39
N SER A 87 1.38 19.67 -7.26
CA SER A 87 0.67 20.95 -7.42
C SER A 87 1.04 21.99 -6.36
N LYS A 88 1.42 21.55 -5.15
CA LYS A 88 1.84 22.42 -4.03
C LYS A 88 3.36 22.59 -3.95
N PHE A 89 4.08 21.56 -4.33
CA PHE A 89 5.53 21.48 -4.29
C PHE A 89 6.05 20.97 -5.65
N PRO A 90 6.34 21.88 -6.62
CA PRO A 90 6.96 21.47 -7.88
C PRO A 90 8.21 20.63 -7.65
N GLN A 91 8.49 19.68 -8.55
CA GLN A 91 9.52 18.64 -8.36
C GLN A 91 10.88 19.20 -7.96
N GLU A 92 11.31 20.29 -8.57
CA GLU A 92 12.59 20.93 -8.25
C GLU A 92 12.64 21.44 -6.81
N LYS A 93 11.56 22.07 -6.35
CA LYS A 93 11.44 22.53 -4.96
C LYS A 93 11.42 21.37 -3.98
N LEU A 94 10.70 20.32 -4.34
CA LEU A 94 10.63 19.07 -3.53
C LEU A 94 12.02 18.46 -3.39
N ASN A 95 12.78 18.34 -4.48
CA ASN A 95 14.14 17.81 -4.47
C ASN A 95 15.09 18.65 -3.60
N LYS A 96 15.03 19.99 -3.69
CA LYS A 96 15.80 20.88 -2.83
C LYS A 96 15.47 20.70 -1.34
N LEU A 97 14.20 20.55 -0.99
CA LEU A 97 13.81 20.33 0.39
C LEU A 97 14.24 18.94 0.91
N LEU A 98 14.18 17.93 0.06
CA LEU A 98 14.61 16.56 0.39
C LEU A 98 16.14 16.42 0.51
N SER A 99 16.93 17.30 -0.08
CA SER A 99 18.40 17.28 0.05
C SER A 99 18.89 17.78 1.42
N ILE A 100 18.06 18.48 2.18
CA ILE A 100 18.42 19.00 3.51
C ILE A 100 17.93 17.98 4.57
N PRO A 101 18.81 17.28 5.31
CA PRO A 101 18.43 16.14 6.15
C PRO A 101 17.30 16.40 7.16
N ILE A 102 17.40 17.50 7.92
CA ILE A 102 16.40 17.85 8.94
C ILE A 102 15.06 18.21 8.29
N VAL A 103 15.09 19.04 7.23
CA VAL A 103 13.89 19.44 6.48
C VAL A 103 13.26 18.24 5.80
N SER A 104 14.07 17.37 5.21
CA SER A 104 13.64 16.13 4.59
C SER A 104 12.86 15.24 5.58
N SER A 105 13.39 15.02 6.77
CA SER A 105 12.74 14.21 7.80
C SER A 105 11.37 14.77 8.20
N LEU A 106 11.31 16.08 8.46
CA LEU A 106 10.08 16.76 8.82
C LEU A 106 9.06 16.73 7.67
N LEU A 107 9.52 17.02 6.45
CA LEU A 107 8.67 16.99 5.26
C LEU A 107 8.05 15.61 5.02
N LYS A 108 8.86 14.54 5.10
CA LYS A 108 8.39 13.16 4.97
C LYS A 108 7.32 12.80 6.01
N MET A 109 7.54 13.21 7.26
CA MET A 109 6.56 12.98 8.34
C MET A 109 5.24 13.73 8.06
N VAL A 110 5.30 15.00 7.68
CA VAL A 110 4.12 15.81 7.36
C VAL A 110 3.37 15.26 6.15
N LEU A 111 4.09 14.89 5.08
CA LEU A 111 3.48 14.31 3.89
C LEU A 111 2.82 12.96 4.19
N LYS A 112 3.48 12.06 4.90
CA LYS A 112 2.85 10.79 5.33
C LYS A 112 1.57 11.02 6.13
N LYS A 113 1.58 11.98 7.06
CA LYS A 113 0.40 12.31 7.85
C LYS A 113 -0.75 12.85 6.99
N LYS A 114 -0.44 13.75 6.05
CA LYS A 114 -1.44 14.32 5.13
C LYS A 114 -2.00 13.29 4.14
N LEU A 115 -1.20 12.32 3.73
CA LEU A 115 -1.63 11.21 2.89
C LEU A 115 -2.44 10.15 3.65
N GLY A 116 -2.58 10.27 4.97
CA GLY A 116 -3.23 9.25 5.78
C GLY A 116 -2.41 7.98 6.01
N LEU A 117 -1.08 8.05 5.81
CA LEU A 117 -0.20 6.88 5.83
C LEU A 117 0.82 6.90 6.98
N SER A 118 0.67 7.79 7.97
CA SER A 118 1.66 7.94 9.04
C SER A 118 1.74 6.73 9.98
N LYS A 119 0.64 6.00 10.15
CA LYS A 119 0.56 4.78 10.97
C LYS A 119 0.70 3.50 10.14
N ALA A 120 0.80 3.62 8.82
CA ALA A 120 0.84 2.46 7.94
C ALA A 120 2.11 1.64 8.13
N LYS A 121 1.94 0.38 8.51
CA LYS A 121 2.97 -0.66 8.60
C LYS A 121 3.15 -1.35 7.25
N ALA A 122 2.05 -1.52 6.50
CA ALA A 122 2.05 -2.02 5.14
C ALA A 122 1.29 -1.06 4.23
N ILE A 123 1.91 -0.74 3.10
CA ILE A 123 1.34 0.05 2.02
C ILE A 123 1.50 -0.78 0.76
N VAL A 124 0.38 -1.21 0.19
CA VAL A 124 0.35 -2.21 -0.87
C VAL A 124 -0.32 -1.63 -2.11
N THR A 125 0.15 -2.01 -3.28
CA THR A 125 -0.49 -1.74 -4.57
C THR A 125 -0.66 -3.03 -5.36
N GLY A 126 -1.62 -3.05 -6.26
CA GLY A 126 -1.92 -4.17 -7.14
C GLY A 126 -3.12 -3.87 -8.03
N ALA A 127 -3.68 -4.90 -8.64
CA ALA A 127 -4.82 -4.87 -9.57
C ALA A 127 -4.56 -4.11 -10.88
N ALA A 128 -3.43 -3.40 -11.00
CA ALA A 128 -2.96 -2.78 -12.24
C ALA A 128 -1.45 -2.53 -12.15
N PRO A 129 -0.74 -2.42 -13.27
CA PRO A 129 0.68 -2.09 -13.27
C PRO A 129 0.96 -0.72 -12.64
N MET A 130 1.95 -0.64 -11.76
CA MET A 130 2.47 0.60 -11.21
C MET A 130 3.90 0.80 -11.69
N GLN A 131 4.19 1.93 -12.30
CA GLN A 131 5.52 2.24 -12.83
C GLN A 131 6.56 2.30 -11.71
N GLU A 132 7.75 1.71 -11.94
CA GLU A 132 8.85 1.74 -10.97
C GLU A 132 9.29 3.17 -10.64
N SER A 133 9.30 4.07 -11.62
CA SER A 133 9.60 5.49 -11.39
C SER A 133 8.70 6.12 -10.32
N GLN A 134 7.43 5.74 -10.31
CA GLN A 134 6.47 6.21 -9.30
C GLN A 134 6.75 5.58 -7.92
N ARG A 135 7.10 4.29 -7.86
CA ARG A 135 7.50 3.62 -6.62
C ARG A 135 8.76 4.24 -6.03
N VAL A 136 9.77 4.51 -6.87
CA VAL A 136 11.01 5.22 -6.48
C VAL A 136 10.70 6.61 -5.93
N TRP A 137 9.81 7.35 -6.59
CA TRP A 137 9.38 8.67 -6.14
C TRP A 137 8.78 8.62 -4.73
N TYR A 138 7.88 7.66 -4.46
CA TYR A 138 7.30 7.47 -3.14
C TYR A 138 8.32 7.02 -2.09
N ARG A 139 9.24 6.16 -2.47
CA ARG A 139 10.32 5.69 -1.59
C ARG A 139 11.20 6.86 -1.14
N ASN A 140 11.49 7.82 -2.02
CA ASN A 140 12.22 9.04 -1.68
C ASN A 140 11.47 9.90 -0.65
N LEU A 141 10.14 9.79 -0.60
CA LEU A 141 9.30 10.40 0.46
C LEU A 141 9.15 9.52 1.71
N GLY A 142 9.85 8.39 1.76
CA GLY A 142 9.77 7.43 2.86
C GLY A 142 8.49 6.59 2.86
N VAL A 143 7.80 6.49 1.73
CA VAL A 143 6.61 5.65 1.53
C VAL A 143 7.01 4.44 0.69
N ASN A 144 7.21 3.29 1.33
CA ASN A 144 7.58 2.05 0.68
C ASN A 144 6.32 1.31 0.24
N ILE A 145 6.07 1.27 -1.06
CA ILE A 145 4.89 0.65 -1.64
C ILE A 145 5.24 -0.75 -2.12
N THR A 146 4.72 -1.76 -1.45
CA THR A 146 4.80 -3.15 -1.88
C THR A 146 3.94 -3.36 -3.11
N ASN A 147 4.52 -3.89 -4.18
CA ASN A 147 3.79 -4.22 -5.41
C ASN A 147 3.40 -5.70 -5.39
N GLY A 148 2.17 -6.01 -5.72
CA GLY A 148 1.65 -7.37 -5.79
C GLY A 148 0.90 -7.64 -7.09
N TYR A 149 0.98 -8.86 -7.55
CA TYR A 149 0.18 -9.38 -8.65
C TYR A 149 -0.72 -10.49 -8.14
N GLY A 150 -1.96 -10.48 -8.60
CA GLY A 150 -2.94 -11.50 -8.32
C GLY A 150 -4.19 -11.32 -9.16
N MET A 151 -5.01 -12.33 -9.16
CA MET A 151 -6.29 -12.37 -9.88
C MET A 151 -7.35 -12.99 -8.97
N THR A 152 -8.60 -12.94 -9.38
CA THR A 152 -9.71 -13.49 -8.58
C THR A 152 -9.55 -14.99 -8.34
N GLU A 153 -9.07 -15.70 -9.36
CA GLU A 153 -8.90 -17.15 -9.37
C GLU A 153 -7.86 -17.68 -8.37
N ASN A 154 -6.91 -16.81 -7.96
CA ASN A 154 -5.89 -17.15 -6.96
C ASN A 154 -5.99 -16.31 -5.67
N CYS A 155 -7.20 -15.87 -5.33
CA CYS A 155 -7.46 -15.10 -4.11
C CYS A 155 -6.66 -13.81 -3.99
N ALA A 156 -6.45 -13.09 -5.09
CA ALA A 156 -5.85 -11.76 -5.21
C ALA A 156 -4.33 -11.68 -4.99
N ILE A 157 -3.64 -12.72 -4.53
CA ILE A 157 -2.22 -12.63 -4.24
C ILE A 157 -1.46 -13.85 -4.76
N CYS A 158 -0.70 -13.63 -5.80
CA CYS A 158 0.14 -14.61 -6.47
C CYS A 158 1.62 -14.32 -6.20
N THR A 159 2.02 -13.06 -6.40
CA THR A 159 3.40 -12.61 -6.18
C THR A 159 3.45 -11.32 -5.39
N GLN A 160 4.65 -11.00 -4.88
CA GLN A 160 4.89 -9.77 -4.15
C GLN A 160 6.33 -9.28 -4.32
N LEU A 161 6.47 -7.97 -4.56
CA LEU A 161 7.73 -7.26 -4.55
C LEU A 161 7.74 -6.23 -3.41
N PRO A 162 8.55 -6.40 -2.36
CA PRO A 162 8.67 -5.44 -1.28
C PRO A 162 9.02 -4.03 -1.76
N GLY A 163 8.48 -3.02 -1.09
CA GLY A 163 8.62 -1.61 -1.47
C GLY A 163 10.04 -1.06 -1.36
N GLU A 164 10.90 -1.73 -0.62
CA GLU A 164 12.30 -1.39 -0.44
C GLU A 164 13.20 -1.82 -1.61
N ILE A 165 12.78 -2.80 -2.41
CA ILE A 165 13.58 -3.32 -3.53
C ILE A 165 13.53 -2.37 -4.72
N THR A 166 14.72 -1.99 -5.22
CA THR A 166 14.89 -1.03 -6.32
C THR A 166 15.49 -1.61 -7.59
N ASP A 167 16.13 -2.75 -7.50
CA ASP A 167 16.95 -3.36 -8.56
C ASP A 167 16.17 -4.22 -9.56
N LYS A 168 14.85 -4.25 -9.41
CA LYS A 168 13.95 -5.04 -10.26
C LYS A 168 12.80 -4.19 -10.78
N PRO A 169 13.08 -3.29 -11.73
CA PRO A 169 12.04 -2.46 -12.34
C PRO A 169 10.98 -3.36 -13.01
N ASP A 170 9.73 -2.91 -12.93
CA ASP A 170 8.55 -3.58 -13.53
C ASP A 170 8.27 -5.00 -13.03
N SER A 171 9.03 -5.49 -12.06
CA SER A 171 8.77 -6.78 -11.42
C SER A 171 7.56 -6.72 -10.50
N VAL A 172 6.78 -7.79 -10.49
CA VAL A 172 5.71 -8.03 -9.50
C VAL A 172 6.18 -8.92 -8.34
N GLY A 173 7.48 -9.22 -8.30
CA GLY A 173 8.13 -9.94 -7.19
C GLY A 173 8.19 -11.44 -7.35
N LYS A 174 8.30 -12.12 -6.23
CA LYS A 174 8.41 -13.58 -6.14
C LYS A 174 7.05 -14.20 -5.84
N ALA A 175 6.88 -15.47 -6.22
CA ALA A 175 5.73 -16.25 -5.79
C ALA A 175 5.57 -16.24 -4.26
N GLN A 176 4.34 -16.23 -3.83
CA GLN A 176 4.00 -16.42 -2.41
C GLN A 176 4.27 -17.88 -2.03
N PRO A 177 4.46 -18.17 -0.74
CA PRO A 177 4.48 -19.55 -0.26
C PRO A 177 3.27 -20.34 -0.79
N GLU A 178 3.46 -21.60 -1.15
CA GLU A 178 2.42 -22.51 -1.67
C GLU A 178 1.80 -22.09 -3.03
N VAL A 179 2.42 -21.14 -3.73
CA VAL A 179 2.03 -20.74 -5.10
C VAL A 179 3.10 -21.15 -6.09
N ASP A 180 2.76 -22.06 -6.99
CA ASP A 180 3.59 -22.45 -8.11
C ASP A 180 3.30 -21.57 -9.33
N ILE A 181 4.34 -20.99 -9.94
CA ILE A 181 4.21 -20.15 -11.12
C ILE A 181 4.99 -20.80 -12.26
N LYS A 182 4.31 -21.01 -13.37
CA LYS A 182 4.89 -21.44 -14.63
C LYS A 182 4.69 -20.36 -15.69
N ILE A 183 5.74 -20.09 -16.46
CA ILE A 183 5.69 -19.22 -17.64
C ILE A 183 5.81 -20.12 -18.85
N ASP A 184 4.81 -20.10 -19.72
CA ASP A 184 4.79 -20.87 -20.98
C ASP A 184 5.49 -20.13 -22.12
#